data_c4528865fec52697ed60ad65b5396157
#
_entry.id   c4528865fec52697ed60ad65b5396157
#
_cell.length_a   1.000
_cell.length_b   1.000
_cell.length_c   1.000
_cell.angle_alpha   90.00
_cell.angle_beta   90.00
_cell.angle_gamma   90.00
#
_symmetry.space_group_name_H-M   'P 1'
#
loop_
_entity.id
_entity.type
_entity.pdbx_description
1 polymer ?
#
loop_
_entity_poly.entity_id
_entity_poly.type
_entity_poly.pdbx_seq_one_letter_code
_entity_poly.pdbx_strand_id
1 'polypeptide(L)'
;MQNNHVNIQEVKQIDMVEYLEQLGYQPQKISNKDYWYLSPLRQEKYTSFKVNRKLNLWYDHGTGKGGSIIDFGMLYHECSIPEFIQKLSQHFSFHRENISVQQPQPDTQGSQEALEPKIKAIAAKPLTNPTLCRYLNDRKIPLEIAEKYCKEVDFELYDKRYFAIGFENRSGGFELRNQHFKGSSSPKDVTQIQVSEANEIAVFEGFFSFLSYQTIHQKSTAPLTNFLVLNSLSFFEKSRQLMEENQKINLYLDRDIAGIKNTQRALEWNVKYIDKSNSYKNHKDLNDYLIHKSPKIKQGQRLGRHF
;
A
#
# COMPACT_ATOMS: atom_id res chain seq x y z
N MET A 1 3.77 -2.25 -37.73
CA MET A 1 4.41 -1.69 -36.53
C MET A 1 3.97 -2.56 -35.37
N GLN A 2 4.83 -3.45 -34.89
CA GLN A 2 4.53 -4.33 -33.78
C GLN A 2 4.61 -3.50 -32.49
N ASN A 3 3.49 -3.34 -31.77
CA ASN A 3 3.43 -2.76 -30.45
C ASN A 3 4.13 -3.72 -29.47
N ASN A 4 5.39 -3.45 -29.14
CA ASN A 4 6.09 -4.10 -28.03
C ASN A 4 5.54 -3.52 -26.71
N HIS A 5 4.41 -4.02 -26.25
CA HIS A 5 3.96 -3.80 -24.89
C HIS A 5 4.79 -4.66 -23.93
N VAL A 6 5.85 -4.08 -23.35
CA VAL A 6 6.57 -4.70 -22.24
C VAL A 6 5.61 -4.80 -21.06
N ASN A 7 5.38 -6.02 -20.57
CA ASN A 7 4.46 -6.28 -19.49
C ASN A 7 5.11 -5.91 -18.13
N ILE A 8 4.33 -5.35 -17.19
CA ILE A 8 4.77 -5.04 -15.81
C ILE A 8 5.42 -6.25 -15.13
N GLN A 9 4.97 -7.46 -15.43
CA GLN A 9 5.54 -8.70 -14.88
C GLN A 9 6.95 -8.97 -15.42
N GLU A 10 7.20 -8.70 -16.70
CA GLU A 10 8.53 -8.83 -17.30
C GLU A 10 9.51 -7.81 -16.69
N VAL A 11 9.06 -6.58 -16.46
CA VAL A 11 9.86 -5.56 -15.77
C VAL A 11 10.26 -5.99 -14.36
N LYS A 12 9.37 -6.62 -13.61
CA LYS A 12 9.67 -7.11 -12.25
C LYS A 12 10.66 -8.27 -12.22
N GLN A 13 10.88 -8.96 -13.34
CA GLN A 13 11.87 -10.04 -13.45
C GLN A 13 13.30 -9.53 -13.75
N ILE A 14 13.45 -8.26 -14.14
CA ILE A 14 14.76 -7.66 -14.34
C ILE A 14 15.52 -7.68 -12.99
N ASP A 15 16.72 -8.26 -12.97
CA ASP A 15 17.55 -8.35 -11.78
C ASP A 15 17.97 -6.93 -11.34
N MET A 16 17.59 -6.56 -10.11
CA MET A 16 17.84 -5.23 -9.56
C MET A 16 19.34 -4.92 -9.41
N VAL A 17 20.17 -5.95 -9.16
CA VAL A 17 21.63 -5.79 -9.06
C VAL A 17 22.20 -5.45 -10.42
N GLU A 18 21.79 -6.16 -11.46
CA GLU A 18 22.23 -5.92 -12.85
C GLU A 18 21.73 -4.56 -13.36
N TYR A 19 20.51 -4.18 -12.99
CA TYR A 19 19.97 -2.87 -13.32
C TYR A 19 20.77 -1.72 -12.67
N LEU A 20 21.14 -1.85 -11.40
CA LEU A 20 21.99 -0.87 -10.71
C LEU A 20 23.39 -0.80 -11.32
N GLU A 21 23.96 -1.94 -11.73
CA GLU A 21 25.24 -1.98 -12.41
C GLU A 21 25.23 -1.22 -13.73
N GLN A 22 24.16 -1.37 -14.53
CA GLN A 22 24.00 -0.62 -15.77
C GLN A 22 23.82 0.89 -15.54
N LEU A 23 23.25 1.29 -14.40
CA LEU A 23 23.19 2.69 -13.97
C LEU A 23 24.55 3.19 -13.40
N GLY A 24 25.58 2.33 -13.33
CA GLY A 24 26.91 2.68 -12.85
C GLY A 24 27.11 2.52 -11.35
N TYR A 25 26.17 1.90 -10.63
CA TYR A 25 26.28 1.66 -9.20
C TYR A 25 26.87 0.26 -8.92
N GLN A 26 27.94 0.22 -8.15
CA GLN A 26 28.58 -1.02 -7.69
C GLN A 26 28.33 -1.26 -6.20
N PRO A 27 28.08 -2.51 -5.78
CA PRO A 27 27.90 -2.80 -4.37
C PRO A 27 29.24 -2.63 -3.64
N GLN A 28 29.22 -1.95 -2.49
CA GLN A 28 30.40 -1.81 -1.64
C GLN A 28 30.58 -2.98 -0.68
N LYS A 29 29.53 -3.74 -0.44
CA LYS A 29 29.54 -4.93 0.40
C LYS A 29 28.51 -5.93 -0.10
N ILE A 30 28.90 -7.20 -0.14
CA ILE A 30 28.00 -8.33 -0.42
C ILE A 30 28.02 -9.24 0.82
N SER A 31 26.84 -9.56 1.33
CA SER A 31 26.67 -10.48 2.45
C SER A 31 25.54 -11.46 2.15
N ASN A 32 25.89 -12.70 1.81
CA ASN A 32 24.97 -13.74 1.35
C ASN A 32 24.19 -13.31 0.09
N LYS A 33 22.91 -12.96 0.28
CA LYS A 33 21.97 -12.55 -0.79
C LYS A 33 21.72 -11.05 -0.80
N ASP A 34 22.33 -10.32 0.13
CA ASP A 34 22.16 -8.89 0.32
C ASP A 34 23.36 -8.13 -0.26
N TYR A 35 23.08 -7.25 -1.21
CA TYR A 35 24.03 -6.36 -1.86
C TYR A 35 23.83 -4.95 -1.29
N TRP A 36 24.90 -4.35 -0.76
CA TRP A 36 24.85 -3.06 -0.09
C TRP A 36 25.54 -1.98 -0.91
N TYR A 37 24.83 -0.87 -1.13
CA TYR A 37 25.27 0.27 -1.93
C TYR A 37 25.23 1.55 -1.12
N LEU A 38 25.97 2.57 -1.57
CA LEU A 38 25.59 3.96 -1.30
C LEU A 38 24.26 4.20 -2.02
N SER A 39 23.34 4.94 -1.39
CA SER A 39 22.01 5.12 -1.96
C SER A 39 22.06 5.80 -3.33
N PRO A 40 21.50 5.19 -4.40
CA PRO A 40 21.35 5.87 -5.68
C PRO A 40 20.33 7.02 -5.65
N LEU A 41 19.51 7.09 -4.59
CA LEU A 41 18.42 8.06 -4.46
C LEU A 41 18.81 9.31 -3.71
N ARG A 42 20.02 9.36 -3.13
CA ARG A 42 20.52 10.50 -2.35
C ARG A 42 22.03 10.41 -2.13
N GLN A 43 22.64 11.54 -1.74
CA GLN A 43 24.05 11.56 -1.35
C GLN A 43 24.23 11.08 0.09
N GLU A 44 25.15 10.14 0.31
CA GLU A 44 25.49 9.63 1.65
C GLU A 44 26.95 9.16 1.72
N LYS A 45 27.47 9.02 2.96
CA LYS A 45 28.86 8.57 3.20
C LYS A 45 28.98 7.09 3.52
N TYR A 46 27.89 6.45 3.97
CA TYR A 46 27.87 5.05 4.43
C TYR A 46 26.81 4.28 3.68
N THR A 47 27.08 3.01 3.40
CA THR A 47 26.17 2.12 2.71
C THR A 47 24.89 1.90 3.50
N SER A 48 23.77 2.32 2.98
CA SER A 48 22.47 2.13 3.60
C SER A 48 21.39 1.63 2.64
N PHE A 49 21.69 1.56 1.36
CA PHE A 49 20.80 1.00 0.35
C PHE A 49 21.12 -0.47 0.15
N LYS A 50 20.15 -1.33 0.44
CA LYS A 50 20.29 -2.79 0.37
C LYS A 50 19.41 -3.35 -0.72
N VAL A 51 19.94 -4.25 -1.54
CA VAL A 51 19.20 -5.08 -2.49
C VAL A 51 19.32 -6.54 -2.04
N ASN A 52 18.19 -7.18 -1.79
CA ASN A 52 18.14 -8.63 -1.63
C ASN A 52 17.93 -9.25 -3.01
N ARG A 53 18.99 -9.79 -3.61
CA ARG A 53 18.97 -10.32 -4.98
C ARG A 53 18.01 -11.52 -5.13
N LYS A 54 17.85 -12.36 -4.10
CA LYS A 54 16.92 -13.49 -4.16
C LYS A 54 15.45 -13.04 -4.23
N LEU A 55 15.11 -11.98 -3.51
CA LEU A 55 13.76 -11.43 -3.50
C LEU A 55 13.54 -10.41 -4.62
N ASN A 56 14.62 -9.96 -5.26
CA ASN A 56 14.62 -8.86 -6.23
C ASN A 56 13.98 -7.59 -5.69
N LEU A 57 14.26 -7.28 -4.40
CA LEU A 57 13.70 -6.14 -3.67
C LEU A 57 14.84 -5.31 -3.06
N TRP A 58 14.61 -4.00 -3.02
CA TRP A 58 15.52 -3.06 -2.37
C TRP A 58 14.91 -2.44 -1.11
N TYR A 59 15.78 -1.96 -0.23
CA TYR A 59 15.41 -1.18 0.94
C TYR A 59 16.51 -0.17 1.28
N ASP A 60 16.14 1.11 1.36
CA ASP A 60 17.01 2.21 1.78
C ASP A 60 16.78 2.52 3.26
N HIS A 61 17.71 2.08 4.10
CA HIS A 61 17.65 2.28 5.56
C HIS A 61 17.70 3.76 5.96
N GLY A 62 18.27 4.64 5.14
CA GLY A 62 18.34 6.07 5.42
C GLY A 62 17.02 6.80 5.22
N THR A 63 16.19 6.36 4.26
CA THR A 63 14.88 6.95 3.99
C THR A 63 13.72 6.12 4.54
N GLY A 64 13.96 4.87 4.94
CA GLY A 64 12.92 3.93 5.33
C GLY A 64 12.04 3.46 4.17
N LYS A 65 12.46 3.67 2.91
CA LYS A 65 11.72 3.27 1.71
C LYS A 65 12.29 1.99 1.11
N GLY A 66 11.43 1.23 0.46
CA GLY A 66 11.82 0.01 -0.24
C GLY A 66 10.76 -0.42 -1.24
N GLY A 67 11.09 -1.42 -2.07
CA GLY A 67 10.16 -1.92 -3.07
C GLY A 67 10.83 -2.78 -4.14
N SER A 68 10.15 -2.90 -5.28
CA SER A 68 10.60 -3.57 -6.49
C SER A 68 11.43 -2.64 -7.38
N ILE A 69 11.92 -3.16 -8.50
CA ILE A 69 12.57 -2.33 -9.53
C ILE A 69 11.66 -1.22 -10.07
N ILE A 70 10.35 -1.43 -10.09
CA ILE A 70 9.39 -0.41 -10.53
C ILE A 70 9.36 0.74 -9.53
N ASP A 71 9.28 0.44 -8.22
CA ASP A 71 9.27 1.46 -7.16
C ASP A 71 10.59 2.26 -7.17
N PHE A 72 11.71 1.59 -7.41
CA PHE A 72 13.01 2.23 -7.56
C PHE A 72 13.05 3.13 -8.80
N GLY A 73 12.65 2.61 -9.95
CA GLY A 73 12.70 3.33 -11.21
C GLY A 73 11.85 4.60 -11.22
N MET A 74 10.67 4.54 -10.62
CA MET A 74 9.82 5.72 -10.44
C MET A 74 10.49 6.80 -9.59
N LEU A 75 11.15 6.41 -8.50
CA LEU A 75 11.86 7.34 -7.61
C LEU A 75 13.14 7.89 -8.25
N TYR A 76 13.92 7.03 -8.89
CA TYR A 76 15.21 7.38 -9.47
C TYR A 76 15.08 8.26 -10.71
N HIS A 77 14.08 7.98 -11.57
CA HIS A 77 13.84 8.73 -12.80
C HIS A 77 12.75 9.81 -12.65
N GLU A 78 12.17 9.95 -11.45
CA GLU A 78 11.07 10.91 -11.18
C GLU A 78 9.94 10.80 -12.21
N CYS A 79 9.52 9.58 -12.52
CA CYS A 79 8.56 9.31 -13.58
C CYS A 79 7.43 8.36 -13.14
N SER A 80 6.36 8.28 -13.94
CA SER A 80 5.27 7.33 -13.76
C SER A 80 5.65 5.91 -14.20
N ILE A 81 4.87 4.90 -13.79
CA ILE A 81 5.09 3.50 -14.20
C ILE A 81 5.15 3.35 -15.73
N PRO A 82 4.20 3.91 -16.53
CA PRO A 82 4.27 3.82 -17.98
C PRO A 82 5.55 4.43 -18.57
N GLU A 83 5.96 5.60 -18.07
CA GLU A 83 7.18 6.27 -18.51
C GLU A 83 8.44 5.48 -18.15
N PHE A 84 8.47 4.84 -16.98
CA PHE A 84 9.56 3.97 -16.58
C PHE A 84 9.66 2.73 -17.49
N ILE A 85 8.53 2.08 -17.77
CA ILE A 85 8.48 0.94 -18.70
C ILE A 85 8.96 1.35 -20.10
N GLN A 86 8.57 2.53 -20.57
CA GLN A 86 9.02 3.07 -21.85
C GLN A 86 10.54 3.32 -21.86
N LYS A 87 11.11 3.88 -20.79
CA LYS A 87 12.57 4.08 -20.64
C LYS A 87 13.31 2.75 -20.67
N LEU A 88 12.81 1.73 -19.95
CA LEU A 88 13.40 0.40 -19.96
C LEU A 88 13.38 -0.22 -21.36
N SER A 89 12.29 -0.10 -22.10
CA SER A 89 12.18 -0.64 -23.47
C SER A 89 13.14 0.02 -24.47
N GLN A 90 13.55 1.25 -24.22
CA GLN A 90 14.52 1.98 -25.06
C GLN A 90 15.98 1.62 -24.73
N HIS A 91 16.28 1.31 -23.47
CA HIS A 91 17.64 1.02 -23.01
C HIS A 91 17.96 -0.47 -22.92
N PHE A 92 16.97 -1.29 -22.70
CA PHE A 92 17.09 -2.75 -22.71
C PHE A 92 16.65 -3.29 -24.07
N SER A 93 17.59 -3.39 -25.00
CA SER A 93 17.43 -4.27 -26.16
C SER A 93 17.36 -5.69 -25.61
N PHE A 94 16.16 -6.25 -25.51
CA PHE A 94 15.96 -7.65 -25.17
C PHE A 94 16.62 -8.48 -26.27
N HIS A 95 17.89 -8.82 -26.13
CA HIS A 95 18.53 -9.84 -26.93
C HIS A 95 17.86 -11.17 -26.60
N ARG A 96 16.89 -11.53 -27.42
CA ARG A 96 16.49 -12.92 -27.58
C ARG A 96 17.68 -13.68 -28.17
N GLU A 97 18.59 -14.15 -27.33
CA GLU A 97 19.40 -15.28 -27.71
C GLU A 97 18.48 -16.50 -27.75
N ASN A 98 18.47 -17.12 -28.95
CA ASN A 98 17.72 -18.30 -29.29
C ASN A 98 17.96 -19.45 -28.31
N ILE A 99 17.06 -19.60 -27.35
CA ILE A 99 16.83 -20.88 -26.75
C ILE A 99 15.75 -21.54 -27.59
N SER A 100 16.16 -22.44 -28.46
CA SER A 100 15.28 -23.35 -29.20
C SER A 100 14.61 -24.27 -28.18
N VAL A 101 13.46 -23.83 -27.65
CA VAL A 101 12.54 -24.68 -26.95
C VAL A 101 11.70 -25.39 -28.00
N GLN A 102 11.94 -26.70 -28.17
CA GLN A 102 11.02 -27.59 -28.85
C GLN A 102 9.62 -27.41 -28.25
N GLN A 103 8.68 -27.06 -29.12
CA GLN A 103 7.26 -26.98 -28.75
C GLN A 103 6.77 -28.35 -28.31
N PRO A 104 6.24 -28.52 -27.12
CA PRO A 104 5.28 -29.58 -26.82
C PRO A 104 3.92 -29.12 -27.35
N GLN A 105 3.25 -30.03 -28.05
CA GLN A 105 1.87 -29.88 -28.52
C GLN A 105 0.91 -29.67 -27.32
N PRO A 106 -0.27 -29.06 -27.57
CA PRO A 106 -1.18 -28.66 -26.51
C PRO A 106 -1.93 -29.85 -25.95
N ASP A 107 -1.54 -30.31 -24.77
CA ASP A 107 -2.40 -31.08 -23.93
C ASP A 107 -3.13 -30.17 -22.94
N THR A 108 -4.41 -30.28 -22.99
CA THR A 108 -5.45 -29.63 -22.24
C THR A 108 -5.25 -29.72 -20.72
N GLN A 109 -5.64 -28.63 -20.06
CA GLN A 109 -5.94 -28.49 -18.62
C GLN A 109 -4.76 -28.37 -17.65
N GLY A 110 -4.54 -27.14 -17.25
CA GLY A 110 -3.70 -26.76 -16.11
C GLY A 110 -3.39 -25.27 -16.14
N SER A 111 -4.25 -24.47 -15.55
CA SER A 111 -4.00 -23.04 -15.31
C SER A 111 -2.68 -22.85 -14.54
N GLN A 112 -1.60 -22.49 -15.22
CA GLN A 112 -0.41 -21.95 -14.56
C GLN A 112 -0.74 -20.57 -13.99
N GLU A 113 -1.26 -20.56 -12.78
CA GLU A 113 -1.26 -19.37 -11.94
C GLU A 113 0.21 -19.00 -11.69
N ALA A 114 0.64 -17.87 -12.22
CA ALA A 114 1.91 -17.27 -11.85
C ALA A 114 1.92 -17.09 -10.33
N LEU A 115 2.86 -17.74 -9.65
CA LEU A 115 3.04 -17.73 -8.20
C LEU A 115 3.48 -16.34 -7.73
N GLU A 116 2.54 -15.39 -7.64
CA GLU A 116 2.73 -14.29 -6.69
C GLU A 116 2.83 -14.92 -5.30
N PRO A 117 3.77 -14.49 -4.45
CA PRO A 117 3.85 -15.00 -3.09
C PRO A 117 2.53 -14.70 -2.38
N LYS A 118 1.69 -15.74 -2.27
CA LYS A 118 0.38 -15.60 -1.65
C LYS A 118 0.60 -15.37 -0.16
N ILE A 119 0.23 -14.19 0.31
CA ILE A 119 0.12 -13.93 1.75
C ILE A 119 -0.98 -14.84 2.27
N LYS A 120 -0.61 -15.77 3.14
CA LYS A 120 -1.52 -16.73 3.75
C LYS A 120 -1.82 -16.29 5.18
N ALA A 121 -3.02 -15.80 5.43
CA ALA A 121 -3.48 -15.57 6.80
C ALA A 121 -3.59 -16.93 7.53
N ILE A 122 -2.96 -17.03 8.70
CA ILE A 122 -2.90 -18.27 9.50
C ILE A 122 -3.92 -18.20 10.62
N ALA A 123 -3.96 -17.08 11.35
CA ALA A 123 -4.85 -16.87 12.47
C ALA A 123 -5.22 -15.40 12.60
N ALA A 124 -6.44 -15.15 13.06
CA ALA A 124 -6.92 -13.82 13.42
C ALA A 124 -7.40 -13.84 14.88
N LYS A 125 -6.90 -12.91 15.69
CA LYS A 125 -7.14 -12.86 17.12
C LYS A 125 -7.29 -11.41 17.61
N PRO A 126 -7.76 -11.15 18.84
CA PRO A 126 -7.85 -9.79 19.38
C PRO A 126 -6.51 -9.05 19.33
N LEU A 127 -6.55 -7.74 19.17
CA LEU A 127 -5.38 -6.86 19.10
C LEU A 127 -4.72 -6.71 20.48
N THR A 128 -3.79 -7.59 20.82
CA THR A 128 -3.09 -7.59 22.10
C THR A 128 -1.58 -7.37 21.99
N ASN A 129 -1.02 -7.47 20.79
CA ASN A 129 0.41 -7.34 20.54
C ASN A 129 0.89 -5.90 20.83
N PRO A 130 1.84 -5.70 21.77
CA PRO A 130 2.29 -4.36 22.16
C PRO A 130 2.90 -3.56 20.99
N THR A 131 3.54 -4.22 20.03
CA THR A 131 4.13 -3.57 18.86
C THR A 131 3.03 -3.00 17.94
N LEU A 132 1.95 -3.74 17.73
CA LEU A 132 0.80 -3.29 16.94
C LEU A 132 0.04 -2.17 17.67
N CYS A 133 -0.15 -2.30 19.00
CA CYS A 133 -0.77 -1.25 19.80
C CYS A 133 0.05 0.06 19.76
N ARG A 134 1.39 -0.04 19.82
CA ARG A 134 2.28 1.12 19.64
C ARG A 134 2.12 1.74 18.26
N TYR A 135 2.11 0.93 17.20
CA TYR A 135 1.90 1.40 15.85
C TYR A 135 0.56 2.13 15.67
N LEU A 136 -0.54 1.61 16.26
CA LEU A 136 -1.83 2.32 16.29
C LEU A 136 -1.73 3.68 16.99
N ASN A 137 -1.05 3.72 18.15
CA ASN A 137 -0.84 4.96 18.90
C ASN A 137 -0.03 5.98 18.08
N ASP A 138 1.02 5.56 17.36
CA ASP A 138 1.80 6.42 16.48
C ASP A 138 0.92 6.98 15.34
N ARG A 139 -0.04 6.19 14.86
CA ARG A 139 -1.05 6.57 13.89
C ARG A 139 -2.23 7.35 14.48
N LYS A 140 -2.21 7.64 15.80
CA LYS A 140 -3.27 8.33 16.55
C LYS A 140 -4.63 7.65 16.49
N ILE A 141 -4.65 6.35 16.33
CA ILE A 141 -5.87 5.52 16.38
C ILE A 141 -5.99 4.90 17.77
N PRO A 142 -7.06 5.22 18.53
CA PRO A 142 -7.33 4.55 19.80
C PRO A 142 -7.55 3.06 19.63
N LEU A 143 -7.01 2.26 20.56
CA LEU A 143 -7.13 0.80 20.49
C LEU A 143 -8.61 0.37 20.46
N GLU A 144 -9.45 1.00 21.25
CA GLU A 144 -10.91 0.77 21.30
C GLU A 144 -11.64 0.98 19.96
N ILE A 145 -11.11 1.88 19.10
CA ILE A 145 -11.62 2.06 17.73
C ILE A 145 -11.09 0.95 16.82
N ALA A 146 -9.80 0.65 16.92
CA ALA A 146 -9.20 -0.40 16.09
C ALA A 146 -9.81 -1.78 16.36
N GLU A 147 -10.05 -2.14 17.62
CA GLU A 147 -10.60 -3.45 18.03
C GLU A 147 -12.01 -3.72 17.48
N LYS A 148 -12.79 -2.66 17.17
CA LYS A 148 -14.12 -2.82 16.57
C LYS A 148 -14.07 -3.31 15.13
N TYR A 149 -12.99 -3.05 14.42
CA TYR A 149 -12.90 -3.26 12.97
C TYR A 149 -11.70 -4.10 12.54
N CYS A 150 -10.71 -4.25 13.41
CA CYS A 150 -9.44 -4.91 13.09
C CYS A 150 -9.14 -6.05 14.05
N LYS A 151 -8.31 -6.98 13.57
CA LYS A 151 -7.77 -8.09 14.33
C LYS A 151 -6.25 -8.08 14.25
N GLU A 152 -5.58 -8.71 15.19
CA GLU A 152 -4.20 -9.14 15.01
C GLU A 152 -4.20 -10.38 14.12
N VAL A 153 -3.51 -10.32 12.98
CA VAL A 153 -3.44 -11.41 12.01
C VAL A 153 -2.01 -11.93 11.94
N ASP A 154 -1.85 -13.20 12.28
CA ASP A 154 -0.63 -13.95 12.00
C ASP A 154 -0.72 -14.45 10.54
N PHE A 155 0.33 -14.21 9.77
CA PHE A 155 0.36 -14.59 8.36
C PHE A 155 1.72 -15.12 7.95
N GLU A 156 1.72 -15.92 6.88
CA GLU A 156 2.92 -16.47 6.26
C GLU A 156 3.20 -15.77 4.94
N LEU A 157 4.46 -15.43 4.75
CA LEU A 157 4.98 -14.86 3.51
C LEU A 157 6.40 -15.41 3.30
N TYR A 158 6.67 -16.09 2.18
CA TYR A 158 7.94 -16.75 1.90
C TYR A 158 8.39 -17.70 3.02
N ASP A 159 7.52 -18.58 3.48
CA ASP A 159 7.76 -19.58 4.54
C ASP A 159 8.20 -18.97 5.89
N LYS A 160 7.96 -17.66 6.08
CA LYS A 160 8.20 -16.96 7.34
C LYS A 160 6.91 -16.42 7.92
N ARG A 161 6.81 -16.52 9.24
CA ARG A 161 5.65 -15.99 9.99
C ARG A 161 5.84 -14.54 10.37
N TYR A 162 4.80 -13.79 10.18
CA TYR A 162 4.70 -12.37 10.51
C TYR A 162 3.37 -12.08 11.19
N PHE A 163 3.24 -10.90 11.77
CA PHE A 163 2.00 -10.42 12.34
C PHE A 163 1.73 -8.98 11.89
N ALA A 164 0.45 -8.63 11.76
CA ALA A 164 0.01 -7.31 11.36
C ALA A 164 -1.37 -6.99 11.93
N ILE A 165 -1.76 -5.73 11.88
CA ILE A 165 -3.15 -5.31 12.01
C ILE A 165 -3.85 -5.75 10.71
N GLY A 166 -4.88 -6.57 10.85
CA GLY A 166 -5.70 -7.05 9.75
C GLY A 166 -7.07 -6.40 9.76
N PHE A 167 -7.45 -5.87 8.62
CA PHE A 167 -8.78 -5.33 8.35
C PHE A 167 -9.46 -6.23 7.33
N GLU A 168 -10.52 -6.90 7.75
CA GLU A 168 -11.19 -7.94 6.98
C GLU A 168 -12.03 -7.33 5.85
N ASN A 169 -11.92 -7.88 4.64
CA ASN A 169 -12.73 -7.49 3.52
C ASN A 169 -13.99 -8.38 3.41
N ARG A 170 -14.92 -7.99 2.54
CA ARG A 170 -16.21 -8.67 2.33
C ARG A 170 -16.07 -10.14 1.92
N SER A 171 -14.97 -10.52 1.31
CA SER A 171 -14.69 -11.87 0.81
C SER A 171 -13.83 -12.71 1.75
N GLY A 172 -13.53 -12.21 2.98
CA GLY A 172 -12.77 -12.93 4.01
C GLY A 172 -11.25 -12.81 3.86
N GLY A 173 -10.75 -11.99 2.95
CA GLY A 173 -9.34 -11.62 2.91
C GLY A 173 -9.05 -10.44 3.86
N PHE A 174 -7.77 -10.15 4.09
CA PHE A 174 -7.33 -9.10 5.00
C PHE A 174 -6.44 -8.08 4.31
N GLU A 175 -6.68 -6.81 4.58
CA GLU A 175 -5.67 -5.78 4.42
C GLU A 175 -4.77 -5.77 5.65
N LEU A 176 -3.46 -5.92 5.44
CA LEU A 176 -2.48 -6.14 6.49
C LEU A 176 -1.53 -4.95 6.61
N ARG A 177 -1.36 -4.43 7.83
CA ARG A 177 -0.48 -3.30 8.12
C ARG A 177 0.26 -3.46 9.43
N ASN A 178 1.54 -3.20 9.41
CA ASN A 178 2.34 -2.86 10.59
C ASN A 178 3.34 -1.77 10.24
N GLN A 179 4.27 -1.44 11.13
CA GLN A 179 5.24 -0.37 10.92
C GLN A 179 6.11 -0.57 9.65
N HIS A 180 6.36 -1.83 9.27
CA HIS A 180 7.30 -2.20 8.20
C HIS A 180 6.64 -2.94 7.02
N PHE A 181 5.33 -3.17 7.09
CA PHE A 181 4.63 -3.99 6.12
C PHE A 181 3.28 -3.42 5.72
N LYS A 182 3.03 -3.45 4.42
CA LYS A 182 1.74 -3.19 3.78
C LYS A 182 1.48 -4.30 2.77
N GLY A 183 0.39 -5.01 2.91
CA GLY A 183 -0.01 -6.05 1.97
C GLY A 183 -1.46 -6.45 2.16
N SER A 184 -1.92 -7.40 1.35
CA SER A 184 -3.26 -7.96 1.46
C SER A 184 -3.24 -9.47 1.20
N SER A 185 -4.02 -10.23 1.96
CA SER A 185 -4.26 -11.63 1.67
C SER A 185 -5.37 -11.79 0.62
N SER A 186 -5.40 -12.95 -0.03
CA SER A 186 -6.52 -13.31 -0.91
C SER A 186 -7.70 -13.87 -0.10
N PRO A 187 -8.91 -13.70 -0.61
CA PRO A 187 -9.31 -12.93 -1.78
C PRO A 187 -9.27 -11.42 -1.52
N LYS A 188 -8.95 -10.62 -2.56
CA LYS A 188 -8.98 -9.15 -2.47
C LYS A 188 -10.38 -8.65 -2.78
N ASP A 189 -10.93 -7.80 -1.90
CA ASP A 189 -12.25 -7.17 -2.08
C ASP A 189 -12.32 -5.87 -1.27
N VAL A 190 -13.42 -5.16 -1.42
CA VAL A 190 -13.78 -4.00 -0.60
C VAL A 190 -14.26 -4.46 0.78
N THR A 191 -14.22 -3.55 1.77
CA THR A 191 -14.89 -3.74 3.05
C THR A 191 -16.10 -2.82 3.12
N GLN A 192 -17.28 -3.38 3.37
CA GLN A 192 -18.52 -2.64 3.51
C GLN A 192 -19.07 -2.79 4.93
N ILE A 193 -19.43 -1.67 5.55
CA ILE A 193 -20.06 -1.61 6.86
C ILE A 193 -21.40 -0.89 6.70
N GLN A 194 -22.48 -1.63 6.88
CA GLN A 194 -23.84 -1.10 6.79
C GLN A 194 -24.34 -0.67 8.16
N VAL A 195 -25.00 0.47 8.20
CA VAL A 195 -25.67 1.02 9.39
C VAL A 195 -27.16 1.12 9.07
N SER A 196 -27.99 0.55 9.95
CA SER A 196 -29.45 0.60 9.75
C SER A 196 -29.94 2.04 9.54
N GLU A 197 -30.84 2.22 8.57
CA GLU A 197 -31.47 3.52 8.23
C GLU A 197 -30.50 4.59 7.70
N ALA A 198 -29.23 4.25 7.42
CA ALA A 198 -28.30 5.20 6.84
C ALA A 198 -28.64 5.47 5.37
N ASN A 199 -28.69 6.77 5.02
CA ASN A 199 -28.92 7.25 3.65
C ASN A 199 -27.67 7.81 2.98
N GLU A 200 -26.58 7.91 3.72
CA GLU A 200 -25.28 8.40 3.25
C GLU A 200 -24.24 7.29 3.32
N ILE A 201 -23.26 7.35 2.43
CA ILE A 201 -22.08 6.50 2.47
C ILE A 201 -20.81 7.34 2.49
N ALA A 202 -19.86 6.97 3.34
CA ALA A 202 -18.50 7.51 3.33
C ALA A 202 -17.54 6.48 2.73
N VAL A 203 -16.78 6.91 1.73
CA VAL A 203 -15.90 6.05 0.93
C VAL A 203 -14.45 6.42 1.20
N PHE A 204 -13.64 5.43 1.53
CA PHE A 204 -12.22 5.57 1.85
C PHE A 204 -11.37 4.71 0.93
N GLU A 205 -10.16 5.18 0.61
CA GLU A 205 -9.22 4.37 -0.16
C GLU A 205 -8.63 3.23 0.67
N GLY A 206 -8.24 3.50 1.92
CA GLY A 206 -7.66 2.51 2.82
C GLY A 206 -8.20 2.59 4.25
N PHE A 207 -8.05 1.50 5.00
CA PHE A 207 -8.66 1.37 6.32
C PHE A 207 -8.10 2.32 7.39
N PHE A 208 -6.86 2.81 7.28
CA PHE A 208 -6.36 3.83 8.22
C PHE A 208 -7.08 5.17 8.08
N SER A 209 -7.47 5.57 6.87
CA SER A 209 -8.33 6.74 6.64
C SER A 209 -9.71 6.52 7.25
N PHE A 210 -10.29 5.32 7.11
CA PHE A 210 -11.55 4.94 7.76
C PHE A 210 -11.44 4.98 9.30
N LEU A 211 -10.41 4.37 9.90
CA LEU A 211 -10.20 4.40 11.36
C LEU A 211 -9.97 5.83 11.87
N SER A 212 -9.32 6.67 11.07
CA SER A 212 -9.15 8.11 11.40
C SER A 212 -10.48 8.84 11.40
N TYR A 213 -11.35 8.57 10.44
CA TYR A 213 -12.71 9.09 10.43
C TYR A 213 -13.48 8.68 11.69
N GLN A 214 -13.45 7.41 12.06
CA GLN A 214 -14.08 6.92 13.27
C GLN A 214 -13.52 7.59 14.53
N THR A 215 -12.21 7.82 14.58
CA THR A 215 -11.55 8.52 15.69
C THR A 215 -11.99 9.98 15.80
N ILE A 216 -12.04 10.70 14.67
CA ILE A 216 -12.44 12.12 14.62
C ILE A 216 -13.89 12.29 15.05
N HIS A 217 -14.77 11.36 14.66
CA HIS A 217 -16.21 11.45 14.87
C HIS A 217 -16.72 10.66 16.10
N GLN A 218 -15.82 10.10 16.91
CA GLN A 218 -16.18 9.27 18.07
C GLN A 218 -17.17 9.92 19.03
N LYS A 219 -17.09 11.25 19.20
CA LYS A 219 -17.94 12.05 20.11
C LYS A 219 -18.96 12.91 19.39
N SER A 220 -19.17 12.70 18.10
CA SER A 220 -20.01 13.52 17.25
C SER A 220 -21.40 12.88 17.10
N THR A 221 -22.45 13.70 17.06
CA THR A 221 -23.78 13.31 16.65
C THR A 221 -23.91 13.32 15.13
N ALA A 222 -22.96 12.64 14.44
CA ALA A 222 -22.95 12.54 13.00
C ALA A 222 -24.20 11.78 12.49
N PRO A 223 -24.70 12.08 11.27
CA PRO A 223 -25.74 11.29 10.64
C PRO A 223 -25.34 9.81 10.54
N LEU A 224 -26.36 8.92 10.58
CA LEU A 224 -26.17 7.50 10.31
C LEU A 224 -25.54 7.33 8.91
N THR A 225 -24.38 6.74 8.85
CA THR A 225 -23.55 6.68 7.64
C THR A 225 -23.08 5.25 7.39
N ASN A 226 -23.29 4.76 6.18
CA ASN A 226 -22.67 3.54 5.67
C ASN A 226 -21.20 3.80 5.36
N PHE A 227 -20.37 2.77 5.40
CA PHE A 227 -18.95 2.91 5.09
C PHE A 227 -18.52 1.92 4.03
N LEU A 228 -17.69 2.38 3.10
CA LEU A 228 -17.04 1.59 2.08
C LEU A 228 -15.54 1.88 2.12
N VAL A 229 -14.74 0.87 2.41
CA VAL A 229 -13.28 0.94 2.27
C VAL A 229 -12.89 0.16 1.04
N LEU A 230 -12.31 0.83 0.08
CA LEU A 230 -11.99 0.26 -1.23
C LEU A 230 -10.85 -0.76 -1.15
N ASN A 231 -9.92 -0.57 -0.18
CA ASN A 231 -8.71 -1.36 -0.03
C ASN A 231 -7.71 -1.21 -1.21
N SER A 232 -8.22 -0.87 -2.39
CA SER A 232 -7.47 -0.48 -3.59
C SER A 232 -8.35 0.36 -4.51
N LEU A 233 -7.78 1.37 -5.14
CA LEU A 233 -8.49 2.19 -6.15
C LEU A 233 -8.97 1.39 -7.37
N SER A 234 -8.43 0.19 -7.61
CA SER A 234 -8.91 -0.71 -8.67
C SER A 234 -10.37 -1.17 -8.46
N PHE A 235 -10.87 -1.09 -7.24
CA PHE A 235 -12.27 -1.39 -6.91
C PHE A 235 -13.19 -0.16 -7.01
N PHE A 236 -12.66 1.05 -7.19
CA PHE A 236 -13.45 2.27 -7.14
C PHE A 236 -14.60 2.26 -8.16
N GLU A 237 -14.30 2.06 -9.42
CA GLU A 237 -15.30 2.02 -10.50
C GLU A 237 -16.25 0.82 -10.37
N LYS A 238 -15.70 -0.34 -9.98
CA LYS A 238 -16.49 -1.56 -9.75
C LYS A 238 -17.49 -1.41 -8.60
N SER A 239 -17.23 -0.51 -7.66
CA SER A 239 -18.10 -0.23 -6.51
C SER A 239 -19.11 0.87 -6.79
N ARG A 240 -19.16 1.43 -8.00
CA ARG A 240 -20.03 2.54 -8.34
C ARG A 240 -21.51 2.24 -8.04
N GLN A 241 -22.00 1.11 -8.49
CA GLN A 241 -23.40 0.70 -8.24
C GLN A 241 -23.70 0.65 -6.73
N LEU A 242 -22.82 0.05 -5.93
CA LEU A 242 -22.95 -0.02 -4.49
C LEU A 242 -22.96 1.36 -3.82
N MET A 243 -22.13 2.28 -4.30
CA MET A 243 -22.13 3.66 -3.80
C MET A 243 -23.43 4.38 -4.13
N GLU A 244 -23.95 4.23 -5.36
CA GLU A 244 -25.14 4.92 -5.87
C GLU A 244 -26.47 4.42 -5.30
N GLU A 245 -26.48 3.30 -4.56
CA GLU A 245 -27.62 2.87 -3.72
C GLU A 245 -27.92 3.87 -2.59
N ASN A 246 -26.97 4.74 -2.25
CA ASN A 246 -27.13 5.76 -1.22
C ASN A 246 -27.55 7.10 -1.85
N GLN A 247 -28.20 7.96 -1.05
CA GLN A 247 -28.64 9.28 -1.50
C GLN A 247 -27.47 10.28 -1.58
N LYS A 248 -26.43 10.08 -0.75
CA LYS A 248 -25.27 10.96 -0.67
C LYS A 248 -23.99 10.15 -0.49
N ILE A 249 -22.96 10.48 -1.27
CA ILE A 249 -21.70 9.74 -1.35
C ILE A 249 -20.56 10.69 -0.99
N ASN A 250 -20.00 10.53 0.19
CA ASN A 250 -18.92 11.36 0.70
C ASN A 250 -17.56 10.69 0.42
N LEU A 251 -16.75 11.25 -0.46
CA LEU A 251 -15.46 10.70 -0.88
C LEU A 251 -14.33 11.23 0.01
N TYR A 252 -13.67 10.33 0.72
CA TYR A 252 -12.47 10.57 1.53
C TYR A 252 -11.27 9.82 0.92
N LEU A 253 -11.01 10.06 -0.38
CA LEU A 253 -9.89 9.44 -1.10
C LEU A 253 -8.57 10.16 -0.77
N ASP A 254 -7.46 9.46 -0.98
CA ASP A 254 -6.13 10.02 -0.77
C ASP A 254 -5.88 11.20 -1.72
N ARG A 255 -5.06 12.15 -1.32
CA ARG A 255 -4.75 13.37 -2.11
C ARG A 255 -3.51 13.21 -2.98
N ASP A 256 -3.27 12.01 -3.45
CA ASP A 256 -2.32 11.76 -4.52
C ASP A 256 -2.99 11.91 -5.91
N ILE A 257 -2.19 11.79 -6.96
CA ILE A 257 -2.65 11.97 -8.35
C ILE A 257 -3.83 11.03 -8.67
N ALA A 258 -3.77 9.78 -8.21
CA ALA A 258 -4.78 8.77 -8.51
C ALA A 258 -6.07 9.03 -7.73
N GLY A 259 -6.00 9.34 -6.45
CA GLY A 259 -7.17 9.66 -5.62
C GLY A 259 -7.88 10.93 -6.10
N ILE A 260 -7.13 11.99 -6.43
CA ILE A 260 -7.69 13.25 -6.99
C ILE A 260 -8.39 12.96 -8.32
N LYS A 261 -7.76 12.22 -9.23
CA LYS A 261 -8.36 11.87 -10.53
C LYS A 261 -9.65 11.08 -10.39
N ASN A 262 -9.70 10.08 -9.50
CA ASN A 262 -10.91 9.31 -9.25
C ASN A 262 -12.01 10.14 -8.59
N THR A 263 -11.65 11.04 -7.68
CA THR A 263 -12.61 11.99 -7.10
C THR A 263 -13.23 12.89 -8.16
N GLN A 264 -12.43 13.52 -9.03
CA GLN A 264 -12.91 14.35 -10.12
C GLN A 264 -13.86 13.59 -11.04
N ARG A 265 -13.47 12.39 -11.45
CA ARG A 265 -14.28 11.51 -12.29
C ARG A 265 -15.62 11.17 -11.63
N ALA A 266 -15.67 10.92 -10.33
CA ALA A 266 -16.90 10.60 -9.62
C ALA A 266 -17.85 11.81 -9.55
N LEU A 267 -17.32 13.02 -9.39
CA LEU A 267 -18.14 14.25 -9.41
C LEU A 267 -18.84 14.45 -10.76
N GLU A 268 -18.28 13.93 -11.86
CA GLU A 268 -18.90 13.93 -13.18
C GLU A 268 -19.99 12.86 -13.33
N TRP A 269 -19.96 11.77 -12.56
CA TRP A 269 -20.94 10.69 -12.67
C TRP A 269 -22.32 11.09 -12.17
N ASN A 270 -22.39 11.76 -11.01
CA ASN A 270 -23.66 12.10 -10.37
C ASN A 270 -23.47 13.20 -9.31
N VAL A 271 -24.48 14.05 -9.13
CA VAL A 271 -24.54 15.11 -8.09
C VAL A 271 -24.55 14.57 -6.66
N LYS A 272 -24.79 13.27 -6.46
CA LYS A 272 -24.72 12.62 -5.15
C LYS A 272 -23.29 12.57 -4.57
N TYR A 273 -22.26 12.64 -5.42
CA TYR A 273 -20.87 12.57 -5.01
C TYR A 273 -20.37 13.90 -4.45
N ILE A 274 -19.73 13.86 -3.31
CA ILE A 274 -19.19 15.04 -2.62
C ILE A 274 -17.74 14.77 -2.25
N ASP A 275 -16.84 15.62 -2.72
CA ASP A 275 -15.44 15.60 -2.31
C ASP A 275 -15.27 16.08 -0.86
N LYS A 276 -14.87 15.19 0.02
CA LYS A 276 -14.52 15.48 1.42
C LYS A 276 -13.02 15.60 1.65
N SER A 277 -12.19 15.30 0.66
CA SER A 277 -10.73 15.39 0.77
C SER A 277 -10.25 16.82 1.05
N ASN A 278 -11.05 17.82 0.74
CA ASN A 278 -10.78 19.22 1.07
C ASN A 278 -10.67 19.49 2.59
N SER A 279 -11.26 18.65 3.45
CA SER A 279 -11.13 18.75 4.91
C SER A 279 -9.70 18.47 5.39
N TYR A 280 -8.88 17.81 4.59
CA TYR A 280 -7.45 17.52 4.84
C TYR A 280 -6.55 17.94 3.67
N LYS A 281 -6.86 19.06 3.02
CA LYS A 281 -6.20 19.54 1.79
C LYS A 281 -4.67 19.68 1.85
N ASN A 282 -4.11 19.85 3.05
CA ASN A 282 -2.66 20.00 3.27
C ASN A 282 -1.97 18.68 3.68
N HIS A 283 -2.68 17.58 3.63
CA HIS A 283 -2.23 16.26 4.05
C HIS A 283 -2.47 15.24 2.94
N LYS A 284 -1.67 14.19 2.93
CA LYS A 284 -1.78 13.13 1.93
C LYS A 284 -3.10 12.36 2.03
N ASP A 285 -3.52 12.08 3.26
CA ASP A 285 -4.72 11.31 3.56
C ASP A 285 -5.31 11.75 4.92
N LEU A 286 -6.45 11.20 5.28
CA LEU A 286 -7.14 11.55 6.53
C LEU A 286 -6.36 11.10 7.78
N ASN A 287 -5.55 10.05 7.70
CA ASN A 287 -4.72 9.64 8.83
C ASN A 287 -3.51 10.58 9.02
N ASP A 288 -2.89 11.03 7.93
CA ASP A 288 -1.84 12.04 7.98
C ASP A 288 -2.36 13.33 8.64
N TYR A 289 -3.55 13.77 8.27
CA TYR A 289 -4.23 14.90 8.94
C TYR A 289 -4.43 14.65 10.44
N LEU A 290 -4.94 13.48 10.83
CA LEU A 290 -5.17 13.14 12.24
C LEU A 290 -3.87 13.19 13.06
N ILE A 291 -2.78 12.66 12.51
CA ILE A 291 -1.46 12.64 13.17
C ILE A 291 -0.97 14.07 13.45
N HIS A 292 -1.13 14.97 12.49
CA HIS A 292 -0.61 16.33 12.59
C HIS A 292 -1.52 17.30 13.33
N LYS A 293 -2.84 17.04 13.34
CA LYS A 293 -3.83 17.85 14.09
C LYS A 293 -3.76 17.63 15.61
N SER A 294 -3.34 16.45 16.06
CA SER A 294 -3.21 16.15 17.48
C SER A 294 -2.14 17.05 18.10
N PRO A 295 -2.42 17.80 19.19
CA PRO A 295 -1.42 18.63 19.84
C PRO A 295 -0.23 17.75 20.23
N LYS A 296 0.99 18.17 19.87
CA LYS A 296 2.23 17.52 20.33
C LYS A 296 2.20 17.55 21.87
N ILE A 297 2.02 16.41 22.51
CA ILE A 297 2.20 16.27 23.96
C ILE A 297 3.67 16.66 24.19
N LYS A 298 3.89 17.84 24.79
CA LYS A 298 5.22 18.26 25.23
C LYS A 298 5.69 17.17 26.20
N GLN A 299 6.66 16.37 25.81
CA GLN A 299 7.36 15.47 26.70
C GLN A 299 7.88 16.28 27.88
N GLY A 300 7.50 15.85 29.07
CA GLY A 300 7.53 16.57 30.33
C GLY A 300 8.86 17.22 30.64
N GLN A 301 8.75 18.42 31.20
CA GLN A 301 9.74 18.99 32.07
C GLN A 301 10.11 17.96 33.16
N ARG A 302 11.36 17.49 33.14
CA ARG A 302 11.96 16.82 34.27
C ARG A 302 11.88 17.81 35.45
N LEU A 303 11.02 17.54 36.40
CA LEU A 303 11.06 18.14 37.71
C LEU A 303 12.43 17.82 38.33
N GLY A 304 13.31 18.79 38.32
CA GLY A 304 14.54 18.76 39.08
C GLY A 304 14.19 18.63 40.55
N ARG A 305 14.53 17.51 41.17
CA ARG A 305 14.59 17.39 42.62
C ARG A 305 15.83 18.18 43.07
N HIS A 306 15.59 19.31 43.70
CA HIS A 306 16.56 19.90 44.62
C HIS A 306 16.41 19.17 45.97
N PHE A 307 17.51 18.59 46.39
CA PHE A 307 17.86 18.39 47.80
C PHE A 307 19.13 19.15 48.06
#